data_45deccb68c98ffe5ba74f61a41ef5ed9
#
_entry.id   45deccb68c98ffe5ba74f61a41ef5ed9
#
_cell.length_a   1.000
_cell.length_b   1.000
_cell.length_c   1.000
_cell.angle_alpha   90.00
_cell.angle_beta   90.00
_cell.angle_gamma   90.00
#
_symmetry.space_group_name_H-M   'P 1'
#
loop_
_entity.id
_entity.type
_entity.pdbx_description
1 polymer ?
#
loop_
_entity_poly.entity_id
_entity_poly.type
_entity_poly.pdbx_seq_one_letter_code
_entity_poly.pdbx_strand_id
1 'polypeptide(L)'
;MSDLLRNITPRQRVGRMGEDAVAMRYAEMGFAVVARNLHVSRNEIDLILQNETHLVFVEVKTRHTAPHTPFRFGRPAAAIDKDKRARMRKAAEDYLREHPTSLQPRIDVAEVYVNRLPDGTENVAEIKLFPAAYAGR
;
A
#
# COMPACT_ATOMS: atom_id res chain seq x y z
N MET A 1 15.24 -19.05 -10.88
CA MET A 1 14.12 -18.77 -9.98
C MET A 1 14.56 -18.98 -8.54
N SER A 2 14.36 -17.99 -7.76
CA SER A 2 14.75 -18.05 -6.36
C SER A 2 13.80 -18.95 -5.57
N ASP A 3 14.33 -19.62 -4.56
CA ASP A 3 13.52 -20.46 -3.69
C ASP A 3 12.48 -19.65 -2.93
N LEU A 4 12.74 -18.37 -2.74
CA LEU A 4 11.79 -17.51 -2.08
C LEU A 4 10.45 -17.44 -2.80
N LEU A 5 10.47 -17.44 -4.14
CA LEU A 5 9.23 -17.39 -4.91
C LEU A 5 8.43 -18.67 -4.84
N ARG A 6 9.11 -19.78 -4.59
CA ARG A 6 8.41 -21.05 -4.47
C ARG A 6 7.64 -21.18 -3.18
N ASN A 7 8.08 -20.45 -2.15
CA ASN A 7 7.54 -20.60 -0.81
C ASN A 7 6.49 -19.58 -0.45
N ILE A 8 6.13 -18.71 -1.37
CA ILE A 8 5.10 -17.72 -1.05
C ILE A 8 3.72 -18.32 -1.32
N THR A 9 2.77 -17.97 -0.48
CA THR A 9 1.40 -18.42 -0.63
C THR A 9 0.72 -17.65 -1.74
N PRO A 10 -0.41 -18.16 -2.27
CA PRO A 10 -1.19 -17.39 -3.25
C PRO A 10 -1.60 -16.02 -2.72
N ARG A 11 -1.93 -15.95 -1.43
CA ARG A 11 -2.32 -14.70 -0.81
C ARG A 11 -1.16 -13.70 -0.81
N GLN A 12 0.03 -14.18 -0.47
CA GLN A 12 1.22 -13.33 -0.49
C GLN A 12 1.56 -12.87 -1.89
N ARG A 13 1.33 -13.74 -2.89
CA ARG A 13 1.59 -13.38 -4.28
C ARG A 13 0.68 -12.25 -4.73
N VAL A 14 -0.60 -12.32 -4.39
CA VAL A 14 -1.55 -11.29 -4.74
C VAL A 14 -1.20 -9.98 -4.03
N GLY A 15 -0.82 -10.07 -2.77
CA GLY A 15 -0.39 -8.88 -2.03
C GLY A 15 0.81 -8.21 -2.68
N ARG A 16 1.78 -9.01 -3.11
CA ARG A 16 2.96 -8.49 -3.79
C ARG A 16 2.60 -7.83 -5.11
N MET A 17 1.69 -8.47 -5.85
CA MET A 17 1.19 -7.89 -7.10
C MET A 17 0.59 -6.51 -6.86
N GLY A 18 -0.19 -6.38 -5.79
CA GLY A 18 -0.80 -5.10 -5.45
C GLY A 18 0.25 -4.06 -5.11
N GLU A 19 1.23 -4.44 -4.30
CA GLU A 19 2.28 -3.50 -3.92
C GLU A 19 3.11 -3.06 -5.13
N ASP A 20 3.42 -4.00 -6.03
CA ASP A 20 4.16 -3.66 -7.24
C ASP A 20 3.39 -2.68 -8.11
N ALA A 21 2.09 -2.92 -8.26
CA ALA A 21 1.25 -2.05 -9.08
C ALA A 21 1.18 -0.64 -8.48
N VAL A 22 1.06 -0.55 -7.17
CA VAL A 22 1.01 0.75 -6.49
C VAL A 22 2.34 1.47 -6.64
N ALA A 23 3.45 0.74 -6.46
CA ALA A 23 4.77 1.35 -6.62
C ALA A 23 4.95 1.92 -8.03
N MET A 24 4.50 1.19 -9.04
CA MET A 24 4.58 1.68 -10.42
C MET A 24 3.72 2.92 -10.63
N ARG A 25 2.53 2.94 -10.04
CA ARG A 25 1.67 4.11 -10.15
C ARG A 25 2.33 5.34 -9.54
N TYR A 26 2.96 5.18 -8.38
CA TYR A 26 3.68 6.29 -7.76
C TYR A 26 4.89 6.70 -8.57
N ALA A 27 5.58 5.73 -9.18
CA ALA A 27 6.72 6.06 -10.04
C ALA A 27 6.29 6.94 -11.21
N GLU A 28 5.13 6.67 -11.78
CA GLU A 28 4.59 7.49 -12.86
C GLU A 28 4.30 8.91 -12.41
N MET A 29 4.07 9.10 -11.11
CA MET A 29 3.82 10.42 -10.54
C MET A 29 5.09 11.09 -10.01
N GLY A 30 6.25 10.47 -10.26
CA GLY A 30 7.52 11.08 -9.90
C GLY A 30 8.09 10.64 -8.56
N PHE A 31 7.54 9.60 -7.95
CA PHE A 31 8.04 9.11 -6.67
C PHE A 31 8.99 7.95 -6.86
N ALA A 32 9.98 7.87 -5.97
CA ALA A 32 10.91 6.74 -5.94
C ALA A 32 10.69 5.93 -4.69
N VAL A 33 10.85 4.61 -4.80
CA VAL A 33 10.68 3.72 -3.66
C VAL A 33 11.88 3.83 -2.73
N VAL A 34 11.61 4.06 -1.45
CA VAL A 34 12.63 4.10 -0.41
C VAL A 34 12.73 2.74 0.27
N ALA A 35 11.58 2.13 0.56
CA ALA A 35 11.55 0.83 1.24
C ALA A 35 10.25 0.11 0.95
N ARG A 36 10.29 -1.22 1.07
CA ARG A 36 9.12 -2.07 0.93
C ARG A 36 9.05 -3.00 2.11
N ASN A 37 7.83 -3.23 2.59
CA ASN A 37 7.57 -4.22 3.64
C ASN A 37 8.52 -4.04 4.81
N LEU A 38 8.65 -2.81 5.27
CA LEU A 38 9.58 -2.47 6.32
C LEU A 38 8.92 -2.63 7.68
N HIS A 39 9.58 -3.38 8.55
CA HIS A 39 9.10 -3.52 9.92
C HIS A 39 9.64 -2.37 10.75
N VAL A 40 8.72 -1.66 11.38
CA VAL A 40 9.06 -0.55 12.25
C VAL A 40 8.36 -0.80 13.58
N SER A 41 9.15 -1.02 14.63
CA SER A 41 8.61 -1.44 15.92
C SER A 41 7.82 -2.73 15.73
N ARG A 42 6.52 -2.73 16.00
CA ARG A 42 5.68 -3.91 15.86
C ARG A 42 4.82 -3.89 14.62
N ASN A 43 5.00 -2.89 13.78
CA ASN A 43 4.14 -2.68 12.64
C ASN A 43 4.93 -2.85 11.36
N GLU A 44 4.22 -3.05 10.27
CA GLU A 44 4.84 -3.13 8.95
C GLU A 44 4.29 -2.01 8.09
N ILE A 45 5.20 -1.35 7.37
CA ILE A 45 4.83 -0.34 6.39
C ILE A 45 5.03 -0.96 5.02
N ASP A 46 3.97 -1.00 4.22
CA ASP A 46 4.01 -1.70 2.94
C ASP A 46 4.95 -1.02 1.95
N LEU A 47 4.86 0.30 1.84
CA LEU A 47 5.71 1.08 0.94
C LEU A 47 6.08 2.40 1.58
N ILE A 48 7.32 2.82 1.36
CA ILE A 48 7.74 4.18 1.64
C ILE A 48 8.32 4.72 0.35
N LEU A 49 7.80 5.87 -0.09
CA LEU A 49 8.24 6.49 -1.34
C LEU A 49 8.52 7.96 -1.09
N GLN A 50 9.29 8.56 -1.98
CA GLN A 50 9.58 9.98 -1.84
C GLN A 50 9.71 10.65 -3.19
N ASN A 51 9.43 11.94 -3.20
CA ASN A 51 9.77 12.81 -4.31
C ASN A 51 10.51 14.02 -3.76
N GLU A 52 10.53 15.12 -4.48
CA GLU A 52 11.28 16.29 -4.07
C GLU A 52 10.70 16.98 -2.84
N THR A 53 9.42 16.78 -2.56
CA THR A 53 8.72 17.50 -1.51
C THR A 53 8.18 16.61 -0.39
N HIS A 54 7.85 15.36 -0.68
CA HIS A 54 7.12 14.50 0.27
C HIS A 54 7.80 13.17 0.49
N LEU A 55 7.67 12.68 1.71
CA LEU A 55 7.97 11.29 2.07
C LEU A 55 6.63 10.64 2.39
N VAL A 56 6.27 9.62 1.63
CA VAL A 56 4.92 9.04 1.69
C VAL A 56 4.99 7.62 2.21
N PHE A 57 4.20 7.35 3.24
CA PHE A 57 4.03 6.02 3.82
C PHE A 57 2.71 5.48 3.29
N VAL A 58 2.74 4.33 2.61
CA VAL A 58 1.54 3.82 1.94
C VAL A 58 1.15 2.49 2.53
N GLU A 59 -0.13 2.38 2.88
CA GLU A 59 -0.73 1.09 3.20
C GLU A 59 -1.46 0.60 1.96
N VAL A 60 -1.14 -0.63 1.54
CA VAL A 60 -1.72 -1.21 0.33
C VAL A 60 -2.73 -2.27 0.73
N LYS A 61 -3.96 -2.13 0.27
CA LYS A 61 -5.02 -3.11 0.48
C LYS A 61 -5.38 -3.73 -0.85
N THR A 62 -5.13 -5.02 -0.99
CA THR A 62 -5.42 -5.74 -2.22
C THR A 62 -6.67 -6.59 -2.01
N ARG A 63 -7.62 -6.45 -2.92
CA ARG A 63 -8.89 -7.16 -2.84
C ARG A 63 -9.21 -7.77 -4.19
N HIS A 64 -9.89 -8.92 -4.17
CA HIS A 64 -10.38 -9.52 -5.41
C HIS A 64 -11.73 -8.91 -5.74
N THR A 65 -11.98 -8.74 -7.03
CA THR A 65 -13.31 -8.38 -7.50
C THR A 65 -14.07 -9.67 -7.73
N ALA A 66 -15.36 -9.63 -7.41
CA ALA A 66 -16.22 -10.76 -7.74
C ALA A 66 -16.84 -10.50 -9.11
N PRO A 67 -16.96 -11.54 -9.96
CA PRO A 67 -17.45 -11.34 -11.33
C PRO A 67 -18.80 -10.67 -11.42
N HIS A 68 -19.68 -10.92 -10.45
CA HIS A 68 -21.05 -10.39 -10.50
C HIS A 68 -21.32 -9.38 -9.41
N THR A 69 -20.28 -8.94 -8.73
CA THR A 69 -20.44 -7.99 -7.63
C THR A 69 -19.78 -6.69 -8.04
N PRO A 70 -20.52 -5.61 -8.11
CA PRO A 70 -19.90 -4.33 -8.43
C PRO A 70 -18.91 -3.95 -7.34
N PHE A 71 -17.99 -3.08 -7.67
CA PHE A 71 -17.06 -2.58 -6.69
C PHE A 71 -17.82 -1.99 -5.52
N ARG A 72 -17.36 -2.31 -4.32
CA ARG A 72 -17.98 -1.79 -3.11
C ARG A 72 -17.39 -0.42 -2.84
N PHE A 73 -18.03 0.57 -3.34
CA PHE A 73 -17.53 1.93 -3.23
C PHE A 73 -17.90 2.59 -1.92
N GLY A 74 -18.69 1.93 -1.13
CA GLY A 74 -19.19 2.53 0.09
C GLY A 74 -18.20 2.54 1.24
N ARG A 75 -17.00 1.98 1.05
CA ARG A 75 -16.01 1.91 2.12
C ARG A 75 -14.73 2.61 1.72
N PRO A 76 -14.71 3.93 1.79
CA PRO A 76 -13.47 4.65 1.50
C PRO A 76 -12.38 4.29 2.51
N ALA A 77 -11.14 4.46 2.11
CA ALA A 77 -10.01 4.18 2.98
C ALA A 77 -10.09 4.98 4.27
N ALA A 78 -10.69 6.16 4.22
CA ALA A 78 -10.82 7.01 5.40
C ALA A 78 -11.70 6.40 6.49
N ALA A 79 -12.51 5.39 6.14
CA ALA A 79 -13.37 4.71 7.11
C ALA A 79 -12.67 3.57 7.84
N ILE A 80 -11.37 3.38 7.62
CA ILE A 80 -10.60 2.35 8.31
C ILE A 80 -10.57 2.66 9.80
N ASP A 81 -10.61 1.60 10.61
CA ASP A 81 -10.76 1.76 12.02
C ASP A 81 -9.61 2.55 12.66
N LYS A 82 -9.91 3.13 13.82
CA LYS A 82 -8.99 4.04 14.49
C LYS A 82 -7.71 3.38 14.96
N ASP A 83 -7.78 2.12 15.35
CA ASP A 83 -6.61 1.42 15.86
C ASP A 83 -5.57 1.24 14.76
N LYS A 84 -6.03 0.89 13.57
CA LYS A 84 -5.13 0.73 12.45
C LYS A 84 -4.49 2.06 12.05
N ARG A 85 -5.29 3.11 12.08
CA ARG A 85 -4.81 4.46 11.80
C ARG A 85 -3.74 4.87 12.80
N ALA A 86 -3.97 4.57 14.07
CA ALA A 86 -3.01 4.90 15.11
C ALA A 86 -1.71 4.13 14.92
N ARG A 87 -1.81 2.85 14.54
CA ARG A 87 -0.61 2.05 14.32
C ARG A 87 0.21 2.57 13.15
N MET A 88 -0.45 3.01 12.08
CA MET A 88 0.26 3.58 10.94
C MET A 88 0.98 4.87 11.31
N ARG A 89 0.30 5.72 12.07
CA ARG A 89 0.94 6.96 12.53
C ARG A 89 2.14 6.66 13.39
N LYS A 90 2.00 5.70 14.30
CA LYS A 90 3.09 5.33 15.18
C LYS A 90 4.28 4.82 14.40
N ALA A 91 4.03 3.96 13.42
CA ALA A 91 5.10 3.43 12.59
C ALA A 91 5.80 4.55 11.82
N ALA A 92 5.04 5.47 11.26
CA ALA A 92 5.62 6.58 10.52
C ALA A 92 6.44 7.48 11.44
N GLU A 93 5.93 7.76 12.63
CA GLU A 93 6.67 8.58 13.60
C GLU A 93 7.97 7.92 14.01
N ASP A 94 7.92 6.61 14.28
CA ASP A 94 9.13 5.88 14.69
C ASP A 94 10.14 5.86 13.56
N TYR A 95 9.68 5.67 12.31
CA TYR A 95 10.57 5.71 11.18
C TYR A 95 11.25 7.08 11.05
N LEU A 96 10.48 8.14 11.17
CA LEU A 96 11.00 9.50 11.03
C LEU A 96 11.98 9.86 12.13
N ARG A 97 11.82 9.27 13.31
CA ARG A 97 12.76 9.51 14.40
C ARG A 97 14.10 8.93 14.06
N GLU A 98 14.13 7.78 13.41
CA GLU A 98 15.39 7.13 13.05
C GLU A 98 15.94 7.61 11.71
N HIS A 99 15.08 8.20 10.87
CA HIS A 99 15.47 8.67 9.55
C HIS A 99 14.96 10.09 9.35
N PRO A 100 15.60 11.06 10.01
CA PRO A 100 15.14 12.45 9.90
C PRO A 100 15.21 12.94 8.45
N THR A 101 14.24 13.75 8.07
CA THR A 101 14.17 14.28 6.71
C THR A 101 13.51 15.65 6.74
N SER A 102 13.85 16.46 5.75
CA SER A 102 13.16 17.74 5.56
C SER A 102 11.93 17.61 4.68
N LEU A 103 11.67 16.42 4.13
CA LEU A 103 10.49 16.20 3.31
C LEU A 103 9.25 16.20 4.17
N GLN A 104 8.13 16.58 3.56
CA GLN A 104 6.84 16.61 4.24
C GLN A 104 6.29 15.19 4.34
N PRO A 105 6.05 14.68 5.55
CA PRO A 105 5.49 13.33 5.69
C PRO A 105 4.02 13.29 5.28
N ARG A 106 3.63 12.17 4.71
CA ARG A 106 2.24 11.96 4.31
C ARG A 106 1.93 10.46 4.39
N ILE A 107 0.75 10.12 4.87
CA ILE A 107 0.29 8.73 4.93
C ILE A 107 -0.84 8.56 3.93
N ASP A 108 -0.62 7.68 2.96
CA ASP A 108 -1.61 7.37 1.93
C ASP A 108 -2.11 5.95 2.10
N VAL A 109 -3.31 5.70 1.60
CA VAL A 109 -3.84 4.35 1.47
C VAL A 109 -4.08 4.09 0.01
N ALA A 110 -3.71 2.90 -0.45
CA ALA A 110 -3.95 2.46 -1.82
C ALA A 110 -4.79 1.19 -1.79
N GLU A 111 -5.90 1.20 -2.52
CA GLU A 111 -6.72 0.01 -2.70
C GLU A 111 -6.49 -0.53 -4.09
N VAL A 112 -6.14 -1.81 -4.18
CA VAL A 112 -5.87 -2.47 -5.44
C VAL A 112 -6.92 -3.55 -5.63
N TYR A 113 -7.62 -3.50 -6.76
CA TYR A 113 -8.66 -4.47 -7.10
C TYR A 113 -8.11 -5.39 -8.16
N VAL A 114 -8.16 -6.69 -7.89
CA VAL A 114 -7.52 -7.72 -8.71
C VAL A 114 -8.61 -8.63 -9.28
N ASN A 115 -8.56 -8.85 -10.59
CA ASN A 115 -9.45 -9.81 -11.26
C ASN A 115 -8.77 -11.17 -11.29
N ARG A 116 -9.58 -12.21 -11.05
CA ARG A 116 -9.13 -13.57 -11.33
C ARG A 116 -9.74 -13.99 -12.67
N LEU A 117 -8.88 -14.36 -13.60
CA LEU A 117 -9.31 -14.72 -14.94
C LEU A 117 -9.70 -16.20 -14.97
N PRO A 118 -10.45 -16.61 -16.02
CA PRO A 118 -10.91 -18.02 -16.10
C PRO A 118 -9.79 -19.05 -16.08
N ASP A 119 -8.61 -18.69 -16.55
CA ASP A 119 -7.46 -19.61 -16.54
C ASP A 119 -6.74 -19.62 -15.21
N GLY A 120 -7.24 -18.92 -14.20
CA GLY A 120 -6.65 -18.87 -12.88
C GLY A 120 -5.61 -17.80 -12.69
N THR A 121 -5.23 -17.09 -13.75
CA THR A 121 -4.30 -15.98 -13.59
C THR A 121 -5.02 -14.74 -13.04
N GLU A 122 -4.24 -13.79 -12.61
CA GLU A 122 -4.78 -12.58 -11.98
C GLU A 122 -4.16 -11.34 -12.61
N ASN A 123 -4.95 -10.27 -12.68
CA ASN A 123 -4.43 -8.99 -13.12
C ASN A 123 -5.06 -7.88 -12.29
N VAL A 124 -4.41 -6.73 -12.32
CA VAL A 124 -4.92 -5.56 -11.60
C VAL A 124 -6.02 -4.91 -12.44
N ALA A 125 -7.19 -4.78 -11.85
CA ALA A 125 -8.33 -4.16 -12.52
C ALA A 125 -8.36 -2.66 -12.27
N GLU A 126 -8.05 -2.24 -11.05
CA GLU A 126 -8.18 -0.84 -10.67
C GLU A 126 -7.32 -0.54 -9.46
N ILE A 127 -6.77 0.67 -9.40
CA ILE A 127 -6.09 1.18 -8.23
C ILE A 127 -6.76 2.47 -7.82
N LYS A 128 -7.08 2.58 -6.53
CA LYS A 128 -7.62 3.81 -5.97
C LYS A 128 -6.64 4.33 -4.93
N LEU A 129 -6.14 5.53 -5.13
CA LEU A 129 -5.23 6.16 -4.19
C LEU A 129 -5.99 7.17 -3.34
N PHE A 130 -5.71 7.15 -2.04
CA PHE A 130 -6.29 8.09 -1.09
C PHE A 130 -5.14 8.83 -0.42
N PRO A 131 -4.67 9.92 -1.05
CA PRO A 131 -3.55 10.68 -0.49
C PRO A 131 -3.94 11.34 0.81
N ALA A 132 -2.99 11.38 1.75
CA ALA A 132 -3.21 11.98 3.05
C ALA A 132 -4.45 11.43 3.73
N ALA A 133 -4.64 10.10 3.62
CA ALA A 133 -5.85 9.44 4.09
C ALA A 133 -6.06 9.63 5.59
N TYR A 134 -5.00 9.87 6.34
CA TYR A 134 -5.08 10.03 7.79
C TYR A 134 -4.85 11.46 8.24
N ALA A 135 -4.86 12.37 7.29
CA ALA A 135 -4.68 13.78 7.63
C ALA A 135 -5.90 14.29 8.39
N GLY A 136 -5.70 15.28 9.19
CA GLY A 136 -6.76 15.92 9.92
C GLY A 136 -7.14 15.20 11.21
N ARG A 137 -6.46 14.16 11.56
CA ARG A 137 -6.62 13.44 12.81
C ARG A 137 -7.83 12.61 12.91
#